data_219b5c860ec7f60000b0216169360290
#
_entry.id   219b5c860ec7f60000b0216169360290
#
_cell.length_a   1.000
_cell.length_b   1.000
_cell.length_c   1.000
_cell.angle_alpha   90.00
_cell.angle_beta   90.00
_cell.angle_gamma   90.00
#
_symmetry.space_group_name_H-M   'P 1'
#
loop_
_entity.id
_entity.type
_entity.pdbx_description
1 polymer ?
#
loop_
_entity_poly.entity_id
_entity_poly.type
_entity_poly.pdbx_seq_one_letter_code
_entity_poly.pdbx_strand_id
1 'polypeptide(L)'
;LDLGAGTGLLGAELMRLGVSAVDGTDISPEMLAQAKKKGVYQRLFEGDLTQQLDFETGAYAGIVSSGTFTHGHVGPEALGEVLRCMARGAWAVLSVNAAHWEALGFETVLEREAMQIAEWHKDDFALYGKGAQGPHAKDKGWLLQMRKA
;
A
#
# COMPACT_ATOMS: atom_id res chain seq x y z
N LEU A 1 -5.36 -6.81 3.30
CA LEU A 1 -5.02 -5.64 4.13
C LEU A 1 -4.84 -4.41 3.24
N ASP A 2 -5.44 -3.28 3.61
CA ASP A 2 -5.23 -1.96 3.00
C ASP A 2 -4.26 -1.15 3.90
N LEU A 3 -3.05 -0.91 3.39
CA LEU A 3 -1.99 -0.18 4.09
C LEU A 3 -2.06 1.32 3.79
N GLY A 4 -2.21 2.15 4.82
CA GLY A 4 -2.47 3.57 4.66
C GLY A 4 -3.89 3.80 4.13
N ALA A 5 -4.88 3.19 4.79
CA ALA A 5 -6.28 3.18 4.36
C ALA A 5 -6.89 4.58 4.23
N GLY A 6 -6.30 5.58 4.89
CA GLY A 6 -6.78 6.96 4.86
C GLY A 6 -8.25 7.05 5.24
N THR A 7 -9.03 7.74 4.43
CA THR A 7 -10.49 7.86 4.62
C THR A 7 -11.28 6.66 4.08
N GLY A 8 -10.62 5.60 3.60
CA GLY A 8 -11.26 4.37 3.14
C GLY A 8 -11.75 4.39 1.68
N LEU A 9 -11.13 5.17 0.81
CA LEU A 9 -11.51 5.22 -0.61
C LEU A 9 -11.18 3.90 -1.33
N LEU A 10 -9.99 3.36 -1.09
CA LEU A 10 -9.59 2.07 -1.69
C LEU A 10 -10.44 0.92 -1.16
N GLY A 11 -10.71 0.88 0.16
CA GLY A 11 -11.60 -0.10 0.75
C GLY A 11 -13.02 -0.07 0.17
N ALA A 12 -13.56 1.13 -0.11
CA ALA A 12 -14.86 1.28 -0.75
C ALA A 12 -14.86 0.72 -2.18
N GLU A 13 -13.78 0.93 -2.94
CA GLU A 13 -13.65 0.40 -4.29
C GLU A 13 -13.46 -1.13 -4.29
N LEU A 14 -12.67 -1.66 -3.37
CA LEU A 14 -12.53 -3.11 -3.18
C LEU A 14 -13.88 -3.77 -2.87
N MET A 15 -14.67 -3.17 -1.99
CA MET A 15 -16.03 -3.66 -1.69
C MET A 15 -16.92 -3.63 -2.94
N ARG A 16 -16.88 -2.54 -3.74
CA ARG A 16 -17.62 -2.44 -5.00
C ARG A 16 -17.23 -3.55 -5.98
N LEU A 17 -15.97 -3.98 -5.96
CA LEU A 17 -15.45 -5.09 -6.77
C LEU A 17 -15.71 -6.48 -6.17
N GLY A 18 -16.42 -6.57 -5.04
CA GLY A 18 -16.79 -7.82 -4.40
C GLY A 18 -15.79 -8.34 -3.37
N VAL A 19 -14.77 -7.57 -3.01
CA VAL A 19 -13.82 -7.92 -1.96
C VAL A 19 -14.33 -7.38 -0.62
N SER A 20 -14.84 -8.24 0.25
CA SER A 20 -15.51 -7.84 1.50
C SER A 20 -14.74 -8.13 2.78
N ALA A 21 -13.69 -8.93 2.73
CA ALA A 21 -12.90 -9.31 3.90
C ALA A 21 -11.61 -8.48 3.96
N VAL A 22 -11.73 -7.16 4.15
CA VAL A 22 -10.61 -6.21 4.15
C VAL A 22 -10.44 -5.60 5.54
N ASP A 23 -9.22 -5.68 6.06
CA ASP A 23 -8.77 -4.87 7.20
C ASP A 23 -8.02 -3.64 6.67
N GLY A 24 -8.06 -2.53 7.40
CA GLY A 24 -7.32 -1.32 7.06
C GLY A 24 -6.43 -0.86 8.21
N THR A 25 -5.28 -0.28 7.88
CA THR A 25 -4.41 0.38 8.86
C THR A 25 -3.99 1.75 8.36
N ASP A 26 -3.89 2.70 9.28
CA ASP A 26 -3.39 4.06 9.01
C ASP A 26 -2.75 4.61 10.29
N ILE A 27 -1.80 5.53 10.13
CA ILE A 27 -1.16 6.21 11.28
C ILE A 27 -2.06 7.28 11.90
N SER A 28 -3.07 7.77 11.17
CA SER A 28 -3.97 8.85 11.59
C SER A 28 -5.29 8.31 12.15
N PRO A 29 -5.54 8.46 13.46
CA PRO A 29 -6.82 8.13 14.07
C PRO A 29 -8.01 8.87 13.43
N GLU A 30 -7.78 10.12 12.98
CA GLU A 30 -8.80 10.94 12.32
C GLU A 30 -9.20 10.35 10.96
N MET A 31 -8.24 9.86 10.19
CA MET A 31 -8.49 9.17 8.92
C MET A 31 -9.25 7.86 9.16
N LEU A 32 -8.81 7.07 10.13
CA LEU A 32 -9.50 5.84 10.51
C LEU A 32 -10.93 6.08 11.00
N ALA A 33 -11.19 7.17 11.72
CA ALA A 33 -12.54 7.55 12.12
C ALA A 33 -13.45 7.85 10.92
N GLN A 34 -12.91 8.44 9.85
CA GLN A 34 -13.64 8.65 8.60
C GLN A 34 -13.85 7.35 7.82
N ALA A 35 -12.81 6.51 7.71
CA ALA A 35 -12.89 5.18 7.08
C ALA A 35 -13.97 4.31 7.76
N LYS A 36 -14.04 4.33 9.08
CA LYS A 36 -15.03 3.61 9.87
C LYS A 36 -16.47 3.97 9.49
N LYS A 37 -16.74 5.24 9.17
CA LYS A 37 -18.08 5.69 8.76
C LYS A 37 -18.55 5.07 7.44
N LYS A 38 -17.62 4.63 6.58
CA LYS A 38 -17.95 3.97 5.32
C LYS A 38 -18.40 2.51 5.49
N GLY A 39 -18.02 1.86 6.61
CA GLY A 39 -18.42 0.49 6.91
C GLY A 39 -17.88 -0.56 5.92
N VAL A 40 -16.74 -0.29 5.28
CA VAL A 40 -16.16 -1.14 4.23
C VAL A 40 -15.03 -2.06 4.73
N TYR A 41 -14.54 -1.83 5.94
CA TYR A 41 -13.52 -2.66 6.57
C TYR A 41 -14.11 -3.56 7.65
N GLN A 42 -13.56 -4.76 7.79
CA GLN A 42 -13.86 -5.63 8.92
C GLN A 42 -13.26 -5.09 10.21
N ARG A 43 -12.00 -4.68 10.14
CA ARG A 43 -11.24 -4.10 11.25
C ARG A 43 -10.42 -2.93 10.77
N LEU A 44 -10.21 -1.97 11.65
CA LEU A 44 -9.33 -0.82 11.43
C LEU A 44 -8.34 -0.73 12.57
N PHE A 45 -7.07 -0.53 12.25
CA PHE A 45 -5.97 -0.47 13.19
C PHE A 45 -5.17 0.80 13.01
N GLU A 46 -4.80 1.44 14.10
CA GLU A 46 -3.78 2.46 14.08
C GLU A 46 -2.40 1.78 13.98
N GLY A 47 -1.56 2.23 13.06
CA GLY A 47 -0.23 1.65 12.88
C GLY A 47 0.67 2.48 12.00
N ASP A 48 1.95 2.51 12.38
CA ASP A 48 3.02 3.15 11.63
C ASP A 48 3.75 2.09 10.79
N LEU A 49 3.70 2.23 9.47
CA LEU A 49 4.34 1.31 8.52
C LEU A 49 5.86 1.30 8.58
N THR A 50 6.47 2.29 9.22
CA THR A 50 7.92 2.33 9.46
C THR A 50 8.33 1.52 10.71
N GLN A 51 7.35 0.97 11.43
CA GLN A 51 7.50 0.13 12.60
C GLN A 51 6.86 -1.23 12.36
N GLN A 52 7.07 -2.16 13.28
CA GLN A 52 6.36 -3.43 13.26
C GLN A 52 4.88 -3.21 13.63
N LEU A 53 3.99 -3.59 12.73
CA LEU A 53 2.55 -3.56 12.96
C LEU A 53 2.13 -4.70 13.90
N ASP A 54 1.03 -4.49 14.62
CA ASP A 54 0.45 -5.50 15.52
C ASP A 54 -0.35 -6.56 14.75
N PHE A 55 0.33 -7.21 13.81
CA PHE A 55 -0.18 -8.32 13.03
C PHE A 55 0.77 -9.51 13.10
N GLU A 56 0.23 -10.70 13.07
CA GLU A 56 0.99 -11.93 12.92
C GLU A 56 1.72 -11.97 11.57
N THR A 57 2.90 -12.62 11.55
CA THR A 57 3.61 -12.87 10.30
C THR A 57 2.76 -13.75 9.39
N GLY A 58 2.61 -13.35 8.13
CA GLY A 58 1.82 -14.11 7.16
C GLY A 58 0.31 -14.03 7.35
N ALA A 59 -0.19 -13.02 8.05
CA ALA A 59 -1.62 -12.89 8.36
C ALA A 59 -2.51 -12.64 7.14
N TYR A 60 -1.98 -12.06 6.07
CA TYR A 60 -2.80 -11.58 4.95
C TYR A 60 -2.51 -12.27 3.63
N ALA A 61 -3.57 -12.77 3.01
CA ALA A 61 -3.54 -13.39 1.68
C ALA A 61 -3.41 -12.37 0.52
N GLY A 62 -3.56 -11.09 0.80
CA GLY A 62 -3.38 -10.00 -0.16
C GLY A 62 -3.19 -8.67 0.55
N ILE A 63 -2.33 -7.82 -0.01
CA ILE A 63 -2.07 -6.47 0.49
C ILE A 63 -2.24 -5.46 -0.63
N VAL A 64 -2.85 -4.33 -0.33
CA VAL A 64 -2.99 -3.20 -1.23
C VAL A 64 -2.59 -1.90 -0.51
N SER A 65 -2.13 -0.93 -1.27
CA SER A 65 -1.89 0.42 -0.76
C SER A 65 -2.01 1.46 -1.88
N SER A 66 -2.68 2.55 -1.59
CA SER A 66 -2.84 3.65 -2.54
C SER A 66 -2.55 5.00 -1.87
N GLY A 67 -1.58 5.75 -2.43
CA GLY A 67 -1.23 7.09 -1.97
C GLY A 67 -0.36 7.15 -0.71
N THR A 68 0.14 6.03 -0.21
CA THR A 68 0.97 5.94 1.00
C THR A 68 2.46 6.07 0.68
N PHE A 69 2.93 5.42 -0.38
CA PHE A 69 4.33 5.46 -0.80
C PHE A 69 4.60 6.68 -1.70
N THR A 70 4.66 7.84 -1.09
CA THR A 70 4.82 9.13 -1.76
C THR A 70 5.64 10.12 -0.93
N HIS A 71 5.98 11.27 -1.50
CA HIS A 71 6.80 12.30 -0.84
C HIS A 71 6.28 12.71 0.54
N GLY A 72 7.18 12.71 1.52
CA GLY A 72 6.87 13.08 2.90
C GLY A 72 6.09 12.03 3.71
N HIS A 73 5.87 10.85 3.13
CA HIS A 73 5.20 9.73 3.79
C HIS A 73 6.14 8.52 3.90
N VAL A 74 5.72 7.36 3.43
CA VAL A 74 6.42 6.09 3.63
C VAL A 74 7.35 5.79 2.46
N GLY A 75 8.57 5.36 2.75
CA GLY A 75 9.56 4.93 1.78
C GLY A 75 9.71 3.40 1.68
N PRO A 76 10.76 2.93 0.96
CA PRO A 76 10.98 1.50 0.74
C PRO A 76 11.35 0.72 2.01
N GLU A 77 11.71 1.39 3.10
CA GLU A 77 11.97 0.76 4.42
C GLU A 77 10.76 -0.06 4.91
N ALA A 78 9.55 0.33 4.54
CA ALA A 78 8.34 -0.38 4.92
C ALA A 78 8.12 -1.69 4.15
N LEU A 79 8.84 -1.95 3.04
CA LEU A 79 8.64 -3.18 2.25
C LEU A 79 8.93 -4.45 3.05
N GLY A 80 9.87 -4.42 4.00
CA GLY A 80 10.13 -5.54 4.89
C GLY A 80 8.90 -5.89 5.74
N GLU A 81 8.22 -4.89 6.27
CA GLU A 81 6.99 -5.08 7.06
C GLU A 81 5.82 -5.53 6.19
N VAL A 82 5.68 -4.98 4.98
CA VAL A 82 4.70 -5.46 4.00
C VAL A 82 4.90 -6.96 3.75
N LEU A 83 6.14 -7.36 3.44
CA LEU A 83 6.48 -8.77 3.21
C LEU A 83 6.24 -9.64 4.45
N ARG A 84 6.53 -9.14 5.65
CA ARG A 84 6.25 -9.88 6.89
C ARG A 84 4.77 -10.19 7.05
N CYS A 85 3.90 -9.22 6.76
CA CYS A 85 2.45 -9.37 6.89
C CYS A 85 1.84 -10.29 5.82
N MET A 86 2.50 -10.49 4.67
CA MET A 86 2.02 -11.33 3.58
C MET A 86 2.13 -12.81 3.91
N ALA A 87 1.05 -13.54 3.69
CA ALA A 87 1.07 -14.99 3.63
C ALA A 87 1.92 -15.48 2.44
N ARG A 88 2.45 -16.70 2.54
CA ARG A 88 3.19 -17.30 1.45
C ARG A 88 2.33 -17.39 0.18
N GLY A 89 2.88 -16.95 -0.95
CA GLY A 89 2.19 -16.87 -2.24
C GLY A 89 1.21 -15.71 -2.38
N ALA A 90 1.01 -14.90 -1.34
CA ALA A 90 0.17 -13.69 -1.39
C ALA A 90 0.73 -12.64 -2.35
N TRP A 91 -0.15 -11.82 -2.89
CA TRP A 91 0.19 -10.65 -3.69
C TRP A 91 0.08 -9.36 -2.89
N ALA A 92 1.02 -8.44 -3.13
CA ALA A 92 0.89 -7.05 -2.74
C ALA A 92 0.86 -6.16 -3.99
N VAL A 93 -0.02 -5.16 -3.98
CA VAL A 93 -0.14 -4.15 -5.03
C VAL A 93 -0.08 -2.77 -4.39
N LEU A 94 1.01 -2.04 -4.66
CA LEU A 94 1.30 -0.76 -4.01
C LEU A 94 1.46 0.33 -5.08
N SER A 95 0.74 1.44 -4.93
CA SER A 95 1.02 2.62 -5.74
C SER A 95 2.17 3.41 -5.15
N VAL A 96 3.17 3.73 -5.95
CA VAL A 96 4.37 4.47 -5.55
C VAL A 96 4.55 5.68 -6.48
N ASN A 97 4.79 6.86 -5.93
CA ASN A 97 5.14 8.03 -6.74
C ASN A 97 6.48 7.77 -7.46
N ALA A 98 6.57 8.05 -8.76
CA ALA A 98 7.73 7.72 -9.56
C ALA A 98 9.00 8.46 -9.11
N ALA A 99 8.89 9.76 -8.78
CA ALA A 99 10.03 10.51 -8.27
C ALA A 99 10.49 10.03 -6.88
N HIS A 100 9.56 9.58 -6.04
CA HIS A 100 9.83 8.97 -4.74
C HIS A 100 10.53 7.61 -4.90
N TRP A 101 10.12 6.81 -5.88
CA TRP A 101 10.76 5.54 -6.25
C TRP A 101 12.25 5.73 -6.57
N GLU A 102 12.54 6.67 -7.47
CA GLU A 102 13.92 6.96 -7.91
C GLU A 102 14.76 7.53 -6.75
N ALA A 103 14.19 8.49 -6.00
CA ALA A 103 14.93 9.20 -4.95
C ALA A 103 15.33 8.29 -3.77
N LEU A 104 14.54 7.27 -3.44
CA LEU A 104 14.75 6.43 -2.27
C LEU A 104 15.25 5.01 -2.57
N GLY A 105 15.44 4.66 -3.84
CA GLY A 105 16.07 3.40 -4.23
C GLY A 105 15.22 2.15 -3.88
N PHE A 106 13.95 2.16 -4.25
CA PHE A 106 13.04 1.01 -4.05
C PHE A 106 13.60 -0.30 -4.64
N GLU A 107 14.23 -0.25 -5.82
CA GLU A 107 14.81 -1.43 -6.46
C GLU A 107 15.90 -2.07 -5.60
N THR A 108 16.78 -1.25 -4.99
CA THR A 108 17.81 -1.75 -4.08
C THR A 108 17.21 -2.50 -2.88
N VAL A 109 16.09 -2.02 -2.35
CA VAL A 109 15.42 -2.70 -1.24
C VAL A 109 14.75 -4.00 -1.72
N LEU A 110 14.11 -4.00 -2.89
CA LEU A 110 13.54 -5.22 -3.48
C LEU A 110 14.61 -6.28 -3.75
N GLU A 111 15.80 -5.89 -4.24
CA GLU A 111 16.95 -6.79 -4.39
C GLU A 111 17.43 -7.35 -3.05
N ARG A 112 17.51 -6.52 -2.02
CA ARG A 112 17.87 -6.97 -0.66
C ARG A 112 16.88 -8.00 -0.12
N GLU A 113 15.58 -7.81 -0.38
CA GLU A 113 14.49 -8.67 0.08
C GLU A 113 14.21 -9.85 -0.88
N ALA A 114 15.02 -10.05 -1.92
CA ALA A 114 14.79 -11.04 -2.99
C ALA A 114 14.52 -12.47 -2.50
N MET A 115 15.09 -12.86 -1.35
CA MET A 115 14.82 -14.20 -0.76
C MET A 115 13.37 -14.35 -0.26
N GLN A 116 12.67 -13.26 -0.04
CA GLN A 116 11.28 -13.25 0.40
C GLN A 116 10.28 -13.00 -0.74
N ILE A 117 10.77 -12.70 -1.94
CA ILE A 117 9.96 -12.31 -3.11
C ILE A 117 10.12 -13.38 -4.19
N ALA A 118 9.02 -14.01 -4.56
CA ALA A 118 9.02 -15.00 -5.66
C ALA A 118 9.11 -14.30 -7.03
N GLU A 119 8.43 -13.16 -7.17
CA GLU A 119 8.46 -12.34 -8.37
C GLU A 119 7.95 -10.93 -8.05
N TRP A 120 8.41 -9.93 -8.79
CA TRP A 120 7.85 -8.60 -8.77
C TRP A 120 7.96 -7.93 -10.14
N HIS A 121 7.08 -6.99 -10.40
CA HIS A 121 7.12 -6.10 -11.56
C HIS A 121 6.49 -4.75 -11.23
N LYS A 122 6.76 -3.75 -12.06
CA LYS A 122 6.14 -2.44 -11.94
C LYS A 122 5.57 -1.99 -13.29
N ASP A 123 4.37 -1.44 -13.24
CA ASP A 123 3.72 -0.81 -14.38
C ASP A 123 3.60 0.69 -14.14
N ASP A 124 3.78 1.51 -15.18
CA ASP A 124 3.54 2.94 -15.07
C ASP A 124 2.03 3.24 -15.14
N PHE A 125 1.61 4.23 -14.35
CA PHE A 125 0.25 4.73 -14.41
C PHE A 125 0.19 6.23 -14.11
N ALA A 126 -0.86 6.90 -14.59
CA ALA A 126 -1.13 8.28 -14.25
C ALA A 126 -1.72 8.36 -12.83
N LEU A 127 -1.02 9.05 -11.91
CA LEU A 127 -1.49 9.24 -10.53
C LEU A 127 -2.82 10.01 -10.47
N TYR A 128 -3.07 10.87 -11.45
CA TYR A 128 -4.25 11.71 -11.51
C TYR A 128 -4.98 11.55 -12.85
N GLY A 129 -6.31 11.65 -12.81
CA GLY A 129 -7.16 11.54 -13.99
C GLY A 129 -6.94 12.68 -14.99
N LYS A 130 -7.44 12.48 -16.22
CA LYS A 130 -7.42 13.53 -17.26
C LYS A 130 -8.15 14.78 -16.75
N GLY A 131 -7.45 15.92 -16.75
CA GLY A 131 -8.00 17.20 -16.28
C GLY A 131 -7.56 17.62 -14.89
N ALA A 132 -6.74 16.85 -14.21
CA ALA A 132 -6.13 17.27 -12.95
C ALA A 132 -5.34 18.59 -13.14
N GLN A 133 -5.45 19.51 -12.17
CA GLN A 133 -4.77 20.80 -12.16
C GLN A 133 -3.83 20.89 -10.96
N GLY A 134 -2.78 21.68 -11.09
CA GLY A 134 -1.80 21.93 -10.03
C GLY A 134 -0.42 21.35 -10.33
N PRO A 135 0.57 21.62 -9.45
CA PRO A 135 1.96 21.29 -9.68
C PRO A 135 2.23 19.78 -9.83
N HIS A 136 1.40 18.93 -9.25
CA HIS A 136 1.52 17.48 -9.27
C HIS A 136 0.62 16.77 -10.31
N ALA A 137 -0.13 17.55 -11.11
CA ALA A 137 -1.13 16.99 -12.06
C ALA A 137 -0.53 16.05 -13.13
N LYS A 138 0.77 16.13 -13.35
CA LYS A 138 1.53 15.32 -14.32
C LYS A 138 2.41 14.25 -13.66
N ASP A 139 2.35 14.13 -12.35
CA ASP A 139 3.14 13.14 -11.64
C ASP A 139 2.74 11.74 -12.11
N LYS A 140 3.77 10.93 -12.38
CA LYS A 140 3.62 9.52 -12.71
C LYS A 140 3.76 8.68 -11.46
N GLY A 141 3.16 7.52 -11.48
CA GLY A 141 3.31 6.51 -10.46
C GLY A 141 3.73 5.18 -11.04
N TRP A 142 4.31 4.36 -10.19
CA TRP A 142 4.51 2.95 -10.41
C TRP A 142 3.48 2.16 -9.63
N LEU A 143 2.87 1.19 -10.26
CA LEU A 143 2.11 0.15 -9.59
C LEU A 143 3.05 -1.02 -9.35
N LEU A 144 3.64 -1.09 -8.16
CA LEU A 144 4.47 -2.21 -7.74
C LEU A 144 3.57 -3.39 -7.42
N GLN A 145 3.80 -4.49 -8.09
CA GLN A 145 3.15 -5.77 -7.85
C GLN A 145 4.22 -6.77 -7.43
N MET A 146 4.07 -7.41 -6.27
CA MET A 146 5.02 -8.39 -5.78
C MET A 146 4.31 -9.58 -5.14
N ARG A 147 4.88 -10.78 -5.33
CA ARG A 147 4.38 -12.02 -4.75
C ARG A 147 5.37 -12.55 -3.72
N LYS A 148 4.85 -12.89 -2.55
CA LYS A 148 5.62 -13.51 -1.47
C LYS A 148 6.10 -14.90 -1.85
N ALA A 149 7.38 -15.24 -1.57
CA ALA A 149 7.96 -16.56 -1.75
C ALA A 149 7.39 -17.60 -0.78
#